data_332c955a27499002cfb7015db724db1a
#
_entry.id   332c955a27499002cfb7015db724db1a
#
_cell.length_a   1.000
_cell.length_b   1.000
_cell.length_c   1.000
_cell.angle_alpha   90.00
_cell.angle_beta   90.00
_cell.angle_gamma   90.00
#
_symmetry.space_group_name_H-M   'P 1'
#
loop_
_entity.id
_entity.type
_entity.pdbx_description
1 polymer ?
#
loop_
_entity_poly.entity_id
_entity_poly.type
_entity_poly.pdbx_seq_one_letter_code
_entity_poly.pdbx_strand_id
1 'polypeptide(L)'
;MPRLFIVIMDMIKNKKGLTLVELIVVIAIMAVLAGTIAGVTVSQLDKQKNNNALSEVKILMKNFKNFMLDYEHRGDILSATTAAAAKTAGESAMTAFKNEATSSENVVFVDSLDEAKAGKHMFNTSVSATVSDGKVIVTFTIAAKKVGTIGSDPTVSWDYAE
;
A
#
# COMPACT_ATOMS: atom_id res chain seq x y z
N MET A 1 50.16 48.10 -12.85
CA MET A 1 49.25 46.90 -12.81
C MET A 1 49.93 45.52 -12.62
N PRO A 2 51.06 45.39 -11.86
CA PRO A 2 51.68 44.05 -11.68
C PRO A 2 51.25 43.30 -10.41
N ARG A 3 50.61 44.00 -9.44
CA ARG A 3 50.28 43.33 -8.15
C ARG A 3 49.14 42.35 -8.20
N LEU A 4 48.17 42.50 -9.08
CA LEU A 4 47.04 41.61 -9.23
C LEU A 4 47.46 40.24 -9.84
N PHE A 5 48.42 40.28 -10.74
CA PHE A 5 48.92 39.04 -11.40
C PHE A 5 49.71 38.15 -10.43
N ILE A 6 50.43 38.76 -9.48
CA ILE A 6 51.20 38.04 -8.45
C ILE A 6 50.25 37.33 -7.46
N VAL A 7 49.16 37.99 -7.04
CA VAL A 7 48.15 37.39 -6.13
C VAL A 7 47.43 36.23 -6.77
N ILE A 8 47.11 36.33 -8.06
CA ILE A 8 46.46 35.22 -8.81
C ILE A 8 47.42 34.03 -8.98
N MET A 9 48.69 34.27 -9.24
CA MET A 9 49.70 33.21 -9.32
C MET A 9 49.97 32.54 -7.99
N ASP A 10 49.93 33.24 -6.86
CA ASP A 10 50.08 32.66 -5.52
C ASP A 10 48.86 31.80 -5.11
N MET A 11 47.67 32.18 -5.51
CA MET A 11 46.45 31.38 -5.33
C MET A 11 46.47 30.06 -6.16
N ILE A 12 47.12 30.08 -7.32
CA ILE A 12 47.26 28.89 -8.18
C ILE A 12 48.37 27.94 -7.67
N LYS A 13 49.40 28.51 -7.03
CA LYS A 13 50.53 27.74 -6.49
C LYS A 13 50.21 26.92 -5.24
N ASN A 14 49.14 27.27 -4.53
CA ASN A 14 48.74 26.56 -3.30
C ASN A 14 47.69 25.46 -3.52
N LYS A 15 47.60 24.95 -4.73
CA LYS A 15 46.86 23.69 -4.99
C LYS A 15 47.72 22.52 -4.52
N LYS A 16 47.63 22.22 -3.22
CA LYS A 16 48.04 20.89 -2.73
C LYS A 16 47.13 19.87 -3.44
N GLY A 17 47.69 19.24 -4.47
CA GLY A 17 46.98 18.12 -5.12
C GLY A 17 46.66 17.06 -4.09
N LEU A 18 45.44 16.53 -4.12
CA LEU A 18 45.06 15.36 -3.34
C LEU A 18 46.07 14.25 -3.59
N THR A 19 46.59 13.66 -2.54
CA THR A 19 47.46 12.50 -2.67
C THR A 19 46.61 11.31 -3.19
N LEU A 20 47.24 10.43 -3.93
CA LEU A 20 46.57 9.19 -4.46
C LEU A 20 45.93 8.39 -3.32
N VAL A 21 46.55 8.38 -2.15
CA VAL A 21 46.05 7.72 -0.94
C VAL A 21 44.76 8.38 -0.42
N GLU A 22 44.68 9.72 -0.38
CA GLU A 22 43.48 10.42 0.05
C GLU A 22 42.31 10.14 -0.90
N LEU A 23 42.56 10.06 -2.21
CA LEU A 23 41.52 9.72 -3.18
C LEU A 23 41.00 8.28 -2.97
N ILE A 24 41.92 7.30 -2.78
CA ILE A 24 41.53 5.90 -2.56
C ILE A 24 40.73 5.75 -1.28
N VAL A 25 41.13 6.44 -0.20
CA VAL A 25 40.40 6.41 1.08
C VAL A 25 38.98 6.97 0.93
N VAL A 26 38.81 8.09 0.21
CA VAL A 26 37.50 8.70 -0.01
C VAL A 26 36.58 7.76 -0.80
N ILE A 27 37.06 7.16 -1.89
CA ILE A 27 36.23 6.23 -2.67
C ILE A 27 35.92 4.95 -1.89
N ALA A 28 36.82 4.47 -1.05
CA ALA A 28 36.57 3.32 -0.20
C ALA A 28 35.47 3.61 0.84
N ILE A 29 35.50 4.78 1.49
CA ILE A 29 34.46 5.21 2.43
C ILE A 29 33.12 5.39 1.69
N MET A 30 33.11 6.03 0.51
CA MET A 30 31.90 6.19 -0.29
C MET A 30 31.30 4.84 -0.72
N ALA A 31 32.13 3.86 -1.07
CA ALA A 31 31.66 2.53 -1.45
C ALA A 31 30.95 1.81 -0.28
N VAL A 32 31.51 1.91 0.93
CA VAL A 32 30.91 1.32 2.15
C VAL A 32 29.58 2.03 2.48
N LEU A 33 29.58 3.38 2.46
CA LEU A 33 28.34 4.15 2.74
C LEU A 33 27.25 3.90 1.70
N ALA A 34 27.59 3.84 0.41
CA ALA A 34 26.63 3.54 -0.64
C ALA A 34 26.00 2.16 -0.47
N GLY A 35 26.77 1.16 -0.09
CA GLY A 35 26.29 -0.20 0.14
C GLY A 35 25.31 -0.30 1.32
N THR A 36 25.58 0.39 2.42
CA THR A 36 24.72 0.37 3.61
C THR A 36 23.41 1.15 3.40
N ILE A 37 23.45 2.29 2.70
CA ILE A 37 22.27 3.13 2.46
C ILE A 37 21.29 2.42 1.52
N ALA A 38 21.74 1.74 0.48
CA ALA A 38 20.88 1.10 -0.50
C ALA A 38 19.91 0.08 0.11
N GLY A 39 20.40 -0.79 1.00
CA GLY A 39 19.57 -1.82 1.64
C GLY A 39 18.48 -1.24 2.56
N VAL A 40 18.81 -0.23 3.34
CA VAL A 40 17.86 0.42 4.26
C VAL A 40 16.77 1.19 3.49
N THR A 41 17.15 1.88 2.43
CA THR A 41 16.22 2.69 1.63
C THR A 41 15.14 1.85 0.95
N VAL A 42 15.50 0.71 0.36
CA VAL A 42 14.54 -0.20 -0.28
C VAL A 42 13.53 -0.73 0.75
N SER A 43 13.98 -1.18 1.92
CA SER A 43 13.09 -1.66 2.98
C SER A 43 12.14 -0.59 3.48
N GLN A 44 12.59 0.66 3.60
CA GLN A 44 11.73 1.78 4.03
C GLN A 44 10.69 2.14 2.95
N LEU A 45 11.07 2.12 1.68
CA LEU A 45 10.16 2.36 0.57
C LEU A 45 9.07 1.29 0.50
N ASP A 46 9.41 0.02 0.68
CA ASP A 46 8.43 -1.07 0.69
C ASP A 46 7.44 -0.94 1.85
N LYS A 47 7.93 -0.60 3.05
CA LYS A 47 7.06 -0.31 4.20
C LYS A 47 6.11 0.84 3.93
N GLN A 48 6.60 1.92 3.33
CA GLN A 48 5.78 3.09 3.02
C GLN A 48 4.71 2.77 1.96
N LYS A 49 5.06 2.01 0.93
CA LYS A 49 4.10 1.56 -0.10
C LYS A 49 3.03 0.64 0.51
N ASN A 50 3.41 -0.28 1.40
CA ASN A 50 2.44 -1.11 2.12
C ASN A 50 1.51 -0.30 3.02
N ASN A 51 2.04 0.73 3.70
CA ASN A 51 1.23 1.64 4.52
C ASN A 51 0.25 2.46 3.66
N ASN A 52 0.67 2.89 2.47
CA ASN A 52 -0.21 3.57 1.52
C ASN A 52 -1.32 2.63 1.04
N ALA A 53 -0.98 1.40 0.65
CA ALA A 53 -1.95 0.39 0.26
C ALA A 53 -2.95 0.08 1.40
N LEU A 54 -2.48 -0.02 2.64
CA LEU A 54 -3.36 -0.19 3.81
C LEU A 54 -4.29 1.02 3.99
N SER A 55 -3.81 2.23 3.74
CA SER A 55 -4.63 3.43 3.83
C SER A 55 -5.73 3.44 2.76
N GLU A 56 -5.43 3.00 1.54
CA GLU A 56 -6.40 2.84 0.46
C GLU A 56 -7.46 1.79 0.80
N VAL A 57 -7.06 0.63 1.33
CA VAL A 57 -8.00 -0.40 1.80
C VAL A 57 -8.92 0.14 2.89
N LYS A 58 -8.40 0.95 3.84
CA LYS A 58 -9.21 1.60 4.88
C LYS A 58 -10.23 2.58 4.28
N ILE A 59 -9.84 3.35 3.27
CA ILE A 59 -10.73 4.28 2.57
C ILE A 59 -11.83 3.50 1.85
N LEU A 60 -11.48 2.45 1.11
CA LEU A 60 -12.46 1.60 0.44
C LEU A 60 -13.44 0.95 1.43
N MET A 61 -12.94 0.44 2.56
CA MET A 61 -13.80 -0.12 3.61
C MET A 61 -14.72 0.94 4.20
N LYS A 62 -14.26 2.18 4.38
CA LYS A 62 -15.10 3.29 4.83
C LYS A 62 -16.19 3.61 3.80
N ASN A 63 -15.83 3.63 2.52
CA ASN A 63 -16.78 3.87 1.44
C ASN A 63 -17.81 2.73 1.37
N PHE A 64 -17.39 1.49 1.53
CA PHE A 64 -18.28 0.34 1.61
C PHE A 64 -19.24 0.44 2.80
N LYS A 65 -18.76 0.85 3.98
CA LYS A 65 -19.63 1.08 5.14
C LYS A 65 -20.68 2.14 4.86
N ASN A 66 -20.32 3.25 4.22
CA ASN A 66 -21.26 4.29 3.82
C ASN A 66 -22.27 3.77 2.78
N PHE A 67 -21.79 3.03 1.77
CA PHE A 67 -22.65 2.36 0.80
C PHE A 67 -23.69 1.45 1.48
N MET A 68 -23.28 0.68 2.48
CA MET A 68 -24.15 -0.22 3.23
C MET A 68 -25.27 0.52 4.01
N LEU A 69 -25.08 1.78 4.37
CA LEU A 69 -26.14 2.56 5.03
C LEU A 69 -27.33 2.82 4.09
N ASP A 70 -27.05 3.02 2.81
CA ASP A 70 -28.05 3.32 1.79
C ASP A 70 -28.43 2.09 0.95
N TYR A 71 -27.78 0.95 1.19
CA TYR A 71 -28.03 -0.27 0.43
C TYR A 71 -29.44 -0.82 0.70
N GLU A 72 -30.26 -0.90 -0.34
CA GLU A 72 -31.67 -1.24 -0.25
C GLU A 72 -31.93 -2.63 0.37
N HIS A 73 -31.07 -3.60 0.04
CA HIS A 73 -31.20 -5.00 0.50
C HIS A 73 -30.37 -5.32 1.75
N ARG A 74 -29.93 -4.31 2.51
CA ARG A 74 -29.17 -4.57 3.75
C ARG A 74 -29.95 -5.37 4.78
N GLY A 75 -31.27 -5.24 4.79
CA GLY A 75 -32.17 -5.99 5.66
C GLY A 75 -32.15 -7.50 5.38
N ASP A 76 -31.87 -7.91 4.14
CA ASP A 76 -31.79 -9.32 3.75
C ASP A 76 -30.61 -10.05 4.45
N ILE A 77 -29.54 -9.30 4.73
CA ILE A 77 -28.36 -9.81 5.44
C ILE A 77 -28.71 -10.09 6.90
N LEU A 78 -29.40 -9.13 7.55
CA LEU A 78 -29.74 -9.24 8.98
C LEU A 78 -30.89 -10.21 9.23
N SER A 79 -31.82 -10.35 8.29
CA SER A 79 -32.96 -11.27 8.38
C SER A 79 -32.60 -12.72 8.02
N ALA A 80 -31.39 -12.97 7.54
CA ALA A 80 -30.96 -14.31 7.17
C ALA A 80 -30.85 -15.21 8.41
N THR A 81 -31.49 -16.37 8.34
CA THR A 81 -31.49 -17.34 9.46
C THR A 81 -30.33 -18.33 9.39
N THR A 82 -29.60 -18.36 8.28
CA THR A 82 -28.47 -19.28 8.08
C THR A 82 -27.25 -18.51 7.62
N ALA A 83 -26.05 -18.98 7.99
CA ALA A 83 -24.79 -18.41 7.53
C ALA A 83 -24.67 -18.41 6.00
N ALA A 84 -25.19 -19.43 5.32
CA ALA A 84 -25.15 -19.51 3.86
C ALA A 84 -25.99 -18.41 3.21
N ALA A 85 -27.21 -18.18 3.68
CA ALA A 85 -28.09 -17.11 3.17
C ALA A 85 -27.49 -15.72 3.44
N ALA A 86 -26.98 -15.49 4.65
CA ALA A 86 -26.33 -14.25 5.02
C ALA A 86 -25.07 -13.97 4.18
N LYS A 87 -24.28 -15.00 3.90
CA LYS A 87 -23.10 -14.89 3.02
C LYS A 87 -23.52 -14.49 1.61
N THR A 88 -24.52 -15.16 1.03
CA THR A 88 -25.01 -14.84 -0.32
C THR A 88 -25.53 -13.40 -0.42
N ALA A 89 -26.30 -12.94 0.57
CA ALA A 89 -26.77 -11.56 0.63
C ALA A 89 -25.61 -10.57 0.76
N GLY A 90 -24.61 -10.88 1.59
CA GLY A 90 -23.38 -10.08 1.72
C GLY A 90 -22.54 -10.05 0.45
N GLU A 91 -22.42 -11.15 -0.28
CA GLU A 91 -21.74 -11.21 -1.58
C GLU A 91 -22.46 -10.35 -2.63
N SER A 92 -23.79 -10.30 -2.60
CA SER A 92 -24.60 -9.44 -3.47
C SER A 92 -24.33 -7.96 -3.16
N ALA A 93 -24.29 -7.58 -1.89
CA ALA A 93 -23.95 -6.22 -1.45
C ALA A 93 -22.53 -5.81 -1.88
N MET A 94 -21.55 -6.70 -1.68
CA MET A 94 -20.18 -6.46 -2.10
C MET A 94 -20.06 -6.33 -3.63
N THR A 95 -20.82 -7.11 -4.38
CA THR A 95 -20.84 -7.03 -5.86
C THR A 95 -21.46 -5.72 -6.34
N ALA A 96 -22.54 -5.27 -5.72
CA ALA A 96 -23.15 -3.97 -6.02
C ALA A 96 -22.18 -2.81 -5.76
N PHE A 97 -21.50 -2.83 -4.61
CA PHE A 97 -20.46 -1.86 -4.30
C PHE A 97 -19.30 -1.88 -5.30
N LYS A 98 -18.81 -3.07 -5.69
CA LYS A 98 -17.74 -3.19 -6.68
C LYS A 98 -18.12 -2.56 -8.02
N ASN A 99 -19.34 -2.75 -8.47
CA ASN A 99 -19.86 -2.17 -9.71
C ASN A 99 -19.91 -0.63 -9.64
N GLU A 100 -20.30 -0.08 -8.50
CA GLU A 100 -20.29 1.36 -8.27
C GLU A 100 -18.85 1.91 -8.17
N ALA A 101 -17.99 1.28 -7.40
CA ALA A 101 -16.61 1.70 -7.17
C ALA A 101 -15.71 1.58 -8.42
N THR A 102 -15.98 0.61 -9.30
CA THR A 102 -15.20 0.41 -10.54
C THR A 102 -15.42 1.53 -11.55
N SER A 103 -16.43 2.39 -11.36
CA SER A 103 -16.61 3.61 -12.14
C SER A 103 -15.46 4.61 -11.96
N SER A 104 -14.61 4.44 -10.95
CA SER A 104 -13.36 5.16 -10.75
C SER A 104 -12.24 4.45 -11.52
N GLU A 105 -11.64 5.11 -12.51
CA GLU A 105 -10.70 4.52 -13.49
C GLU A 105 -9.46 3.83 -12.89
N ASN A 106 -9.14 4.06 -11.60
CA ASN A 106 -7.93 3.57 -10.96
C ASN A 106 -8.12 2.38 -10.01
N VAL A 107 -9.36 1.97 -9.74
CA VAL A 107 -9.68 0.85 -8.84
C VAL A 107 -10.05 -0.38 -9.66
N VAL A 108 -9.42 -1.51 -9.38
CA VAL A 108 -9.73 -2.81 -10.00
C VAL A 108 -9.89 -3.85 -8.91
N PHE A 109 -11.03 -4.51 -8.90
CA PHE A 109 -11.25 -5.68 -8.06
C PHE A 109 -10.85 -6.94 -8.83
N VAL A 110 -10.10 -7.81 -8.19
CA VAL A 110 -9.57 -9.06 -8.75
C VAL A 110 -9.94 -10.23 -7.86
N ASP A 111 -10.06 -11.41 -8.44
CA ASP A 111 -10.36 -12.63 -7.68
C ASP A 111 -9.11 -13.12 -6.93
N SER A 112 -7.93 -12.85 -7.47
CA SER A 112 -6.65 -13.15 -6.82
C SER A 112 -5.71 -11.95 -6.90
N LEU A 113 -5.08 -11.60 -5.77
CA LEU A 113 -4.05 -10.55 -5.72
C LEU A 113 -2.76 -10.94 -6.47
N ASP A 114 -2.64 -12.18 -6.94
CA ASP A 114 -1.50 -12.61 -7.76
C ASP A 114 -1.63 -12.21 -9.24
N GLU A 115 -2.82 -11.77 -9.66
CA GLU A 115 -3.02 -11.22 -11.00
C GLU A 115 -2.26 -9.90 -11.16
N ALA A 116 -1.38 -9.85 -12.16
CA ALA A 116 -0.59 -8.66 -12.45
C ALA A 116 -1.31 -7.78 -13.47
N LYS A 117 -1.83 -6.63 -13.05
CA LYS A 117 -2.33 -5.58 -13.95
C LYS A 117 -1.50 -4.32 -13.74
N ALA A 118 -0.69 -3.98 -14.74
CA ALA A 118 0.21 -2.83 -14.66
C ALA A 118 -0.56 -1.51 -14.48
N GLY A 119 -0.12 -0.69 -13.54
CA GLY A 119 -0.57 0.69 -13.36
C GLY A 119 -1.93 0.89 -12.69
N LYS A 120 -2.54 -0.17 -12.12
CA LYS A 120 -3.82 -0.08 -11.40
C LYS A 120 -3.70 -0.57 -9.96
N HIS A 121 -4.42 0.08 -9.06
CA HIS A 121 -4.58 -0.40 -7.69
C HIS A 121 -5.52 -1.61 -7.67
N MET A 122 -5.00 -2.76 -7.24
CA MET A 122 -5.74 -4.02 -7.24
C MET A 122 -6.18 -4.37 -5.83
N PHE A 123 -7.47 -4.69 -5.71
CA PHE A 123 -8.08 -5.09 -4.46
C PHE A 123 -8.79 -6.44 -4.62
N ASN A 124 -8.67 -7.27 -3.62
CA ASN A 124 -9.45 -8.48 -3.48
C ASN A 124 -10.49 -8.28 -2.38
N THR A 125 -11.65 -8.89 -2.54
CA THR A 125 -12.72 -8.83 -1.55
C THR A 125 -13.18 -10.24 -1.21
N SER A 126 -13.49 -10.46 0.06
CA SER A 126 -14.13 -11.70 0.49
C SER A 126 -15.24 -11.42 1.50
N VAL A 127 -16.21 -12.32 1.53
CA VAL A 127 -17.34 -12.27 2.45
C VAL A 127 -17.43 -13.63 3.15
N SER A 128 -17.50 -13.61 4.45
CA SER A 128 -17.80 -14.78 5.28
C SER A 128 -18.96 -14.49 6.20
N ALA A 129 -19.68 -15.50 6.63
CA ALA A 129 -20.76 -15.34 7.57
C ALA A 129 -20.72 -16.45 8.61
N THR A 130 -21.03 -16.09 9.85
CA THR A 130 -21.15 -17.00 10.97
C THR A 130 -22.47 -16.74 11.70
N VAL A 131 -22.99 -17.76 12.35
CA VAL A 131 -24.14 -17.63 13.26
C VAL A 131 -23.67 -18.03 14.65
N SER A 132 -23.73 -17.10 15.60
CA SER A 132 -23.37 -17.32 17.00
C SER A 132 -24.49 -16.80 17.88
N ASP A 133 -24.94 -17.61 18.82
CA ASP A 133 -26.01 -17.27 19.76
C ASP A 133 -27.31 -16.74 19.09
N GLY A 134 -27.64 -17.32 17.91
CA GLY A 134 -28.81 -16.92 17.13
C GLY A 134 -28.64 -15.58 16.38
N LYS A 135 -27.47 -14.93 16.46
CA LYS A 135 -27.14 -13.73 15.72
C LYS A 135 -26.29 -14.05 14.51
N VAL A 136 -26.61 -13.41 13.40
CA VAL A 136 -25.83 -13.50 12.16
C VAL A 136 -24.76 -12.39 12.17
N ILE A 137 -23.53 -12.80 11.94
CA ILE A 137 -22.39 -11.89 11.76
C ILE A 137 -21.84 -12.12 10.36
N VAL A 138 -21.85 -11.08 9.54
CA VAL A 138 -21.24 -11.11 8.20
C VAL A 138 -19.97 -10.30 8.21
N THR A 139 -18.85 -10.94 7.96
CA THR A 139 -17.53 -10.28 7.90
C THR A 139 -17.18 -9.97 6.44
N PHE A 140 -17.05 -8.70 6.15
CA PHE A 140 -16.57 -8.17 4.88
C PHE A 140 -15.08 -7.89 4.99
N THR A 141 -14.32 -8.34 4.01
CA THR A 141 -12.86 -8.13 3.98
C THR A 141 -12.44 -7.53 2.66
N ILE A 142 -11.59 -6.51 2.72
CA ILE A 142 -10.93 -5.90 1.56
C ILE A 142 -9.43 -6.00 1.80
N ALA A 143 -8.71 -6.49 0.80
CA ALA A 143 -7.25 -6.63 0.82
C ALA A 143 -6.62 -6.01 -0.43
N ALA A 144 -5.42 -5.48 -0.29
CA ALA A 144 -4.60 -5.01 -1.40
C ALA A 144 -3.33 -5.86 -1.50
N LYS A 145 -2.73 -5.92 -2.69
CA LYS A 145 -1.43 -6.60 -2.88
C LYS A 145 -0.34 -5.87 -2.10
N LYS A 146 0.43 -6.61 -1.32
CA LYS A 146 1.64 -6.08 -0.68
C LYS A 146 2.71 -5.73 -1.71
N VAL A 147 3.55 -4.78 -1.37
CA VAL A 147 4.73 -4.41 -2.16
C VAL A 147 5.98 -5.05 -1.54
N GLY A 148 6.79 -5.69 -2.37
CA GLY A 148 8.01 -6.37 -1.93
C GLY A 148 7.74 -7.69 -1.21
N THR A 149 8.71 -8.16 -0.44
CA THR A 149 8.68 -9.47 0.24
C THR A 149 8.32 -9.40 1.72
N ILE A 150 8.21 -8.19 2.29
CA ILE A 150 8.05 -7.98 3.74
C ILE A 150 6.58 -7.83 4.10
N GLY A 151 6.13 -8.57 5.11
CA GLY A 151 4.78 -8.47 5.66
C GLY A 151 3.74 -9.29 4.89
N SER A 152 2.49 -9.20 5.34
CA SER A 152 1.30 -9.76 4.70
C SER A 152 0.62 -8.73 3.81
N ASP A 153 -0.31 -9.16 2.98
CA ASP A 153 -1.16 -8.27 2.19
C ASP A 153 -1.95 -7.34 3.12
N PRO A 154 -1.94 -6.02 2.87
CA PRO A 154 -2.72 -5.06 3.65
C PRO A 154 -4.19 -5.40 3.60
N THR A 155 -4.80 -5.69 4.75
CA THR A 155 -6.16 -6.21 4.84
C THR A 155 -6.94 -5.46 5.91
N VAL A 156 -8.20 -5.16 5.63
CA VAL A 156 -9.16 -4.61 6.59
C VAL A 156 -10.43 -5.42 6.54
N SER A 157 -10.90 -5.85 7.71
CA SER A 157 -12.17 -6.56 7.87
C SER A 157 -13.15 -5.72 8.67
N TRP A 158 -14.44 -5.94 8.43
CA TRP A 158 -15.53 -5.32 9.15
C TRP A 158 -16.65 -6.34 9.38
N ASP A 159 -17.04 -6.49 10.63
CA ASP A 159 -18.13 -7.32 11.03
C ASP A 159 -19.43 -6.50 11.01
N TYR A 160 -20.37 -6.93 10.19
CA TYR A 160 -21.71 -6.39 10.08
C TYR A 160 -22.66 -7.29 10.88
N ALA A 161 -23.15 -6.79 11.98
CA ALA A 161 -24.07 -7.47 12.89
C ALA A 161 -25.06 -6.46 13.47
N GLU A 162 -26.21 -6.94 13.91
CA GLU A 162 -27.19 -6.19 14.68
C GLU A 162 -26.79 -6.12 16.16
#